data_1ffaad90380c5479ea95008227f7912c
#
_entry.id   1ffaad90380c5479ea95008227f7912c
#
_cell.length_a   1.000
_cell.length_b   1.000
_cell.length_c   1.000
_cell.angle_alpha   90.00
_cell.angle_beta   90.00
_cell.angle_gamma   90.00
#
_symmetry.space_group_name_H-M   'P 1'
#
loop_
_entity.id
_entity.type
_entity.pdbx_description
1 polymer ?
#
loop_
_entity_poly.entity_id
_entity_poly.type
_entity_poly.pdbx_seq_one_letter_code
_entity_poly.pdbx_strand_id
1 'polypeptide(L)'
;IRRNTRPTAGARNHRKSQLLEDVYAYNDYSYRGRGAACEARAAVTSDPRKGYLISEFGGQQLPTKPFDDETHRLVQALRYAAGINDSIAQQGVAGSFGWCMADYNTHREFGSGDRICYHGVMDMFRNPKLSAAVYASQKTPRSPSDIVLEVSSGMALGDLPGGVPTACWVFTNAESVRLYRGNDYIAEFTPDRHGRFAAMTHPPIEINDFVGSLLEKYEGMDPASAQMTAAILNEMRRDAMELSPLSKARILSLRLSWNE
;
A
#
# COMPACT_ATOMS: atom_id res chain seq x y z
N ILE A 1 -39.15 -28.40 -8.53
CA ILE A 1 -38.25 -27.43 -7.84
C ILE A 1 -37.71 -26.50 -8.93
N ARG A 2 -38.11 -25.22 -8.93
CA ARG A 2 -37.51 -24.23 -9.84
C ARG A 2 -36.02 -24.11 -9.47
N ARG A 3 -35.15 -24.47 -10.39
CA ARG A 3 -33.70 -24.33 -10.25
C ARG A 3 -33.42 -22.82 -10.01
N ASN A 4 -32.80 -22.49 -8.90
CA ASN A 4 -32.34 -21.12 -8.69
C ASN A 4 -31.32 -20.80 -9.79
N THR A 5 -31.57 -19.75 -10.56
CA THR A 5 -30.70 -19.32 -11.67
C THR A 5 -29.53 -18.46 -11.20
N ARG A 6 -29.47 -18.14 -9.90
CA ARG A 6 -28.35 -17.36 -9.33
C ARG A 6 -27.17 -18.29 -9.04
N PRO A 7 -25.95 -17.89 -9.42
CA PRO A 7 -24.76 -18.63 -9.03
C PRO A 7 -24.59 -18.64 -7.53
N THR A 8 -24.11 -19.74 -7.00
CA THR A 8 -23.84 -19.94 -5.58
C THR A 8 -22.34 -19.95 -5.33
N ALA A 9 -21.91 -19.40 -4.19
CA ALA A 9 -20.53 -19.45 -3.72
C ALA A 9 -20.53 -19.72 -2.21
N GLY A 10 -19.57 -20.49 -1.74
CA GLY A 10 -19.37 -20.78 -0.32
C GLY A 10 -17.92 -20.49 0.07
N ALA A 11 -17.71 -19.52 0.97
CA ALA A 11 -16.40 -19.19 1.50
C ALA A 11 -15.82 -20.35 2.33
N ARG A 12 -14.53 -20.59 2.19
CA ARG A 12 -13.82 -21.67 2.87
C ARG A 12 -12.34 -21.37 3.08
N ASN A 13 -11.76 -22.03 4.08
CA ASN A 13 -10.33 -21.94 4.39
C ASN A 13 -9.54 -23.18 3.95
N HIS A 14 -10.20 -24.18 3.36
CA HIS A 14 -9.58 -25.43 2.94
C HIS A 14 -9.33 -25.43 1.44
N ARG A 15 -8.10 -25.72 1.06
CA ARG A 15 -7.73 -25.93 -0.35
C ARG A 15 -8.30 -27.24 -0.88
N LYS A 16 -8.62 -27.27 -2.15
CA LYS A 16 -9.06 -28.48 -2.90
C LYS A 16 -10.19 -29.25 -2.24
N SER A 17 -11.01 -28.59 -1.46
CA SER A 17 -12.21 -29.20 -0.88
C SER A 17 -13.25 -29.47 -1.95
N GLN A 18 -14.20 -30.38 -1.66
CA GLN A 18 -15.29 -30.69 -2.57
C GLN A 18 -16.08 -29.41 -2.90
N LEU A 19 -16.36 -29.22 -4.18
CA LEU A 19 -17.06 -28.06 -4.69
C LEU A 19 -18.48 -28.44 -5.12
N LEU A 20 -19.46 -28.04 -4.33
CA LEU A 20 -20.88 -28.17 -4.62
C LEU A 20 -21.47 -26.92 -5.26
N GLU A 21 -20.84 -25.76 -5.00
CA GLU A 21 -21.25 -24.45 -5.47
C GLU A 21 -20.79 -24.20 -6.92
N ASP A 22 -21.37 -23.19 -7.55
CA ASP A 22 -21.02 -22.77 -8.91
C ASP A 22 -19.65 -22.08 -8.97
N VAL A 23 -19.26 -21.34 -7.91
CA VAL A 23 -18.02 -20.59 -7.79
C VAL A 23 -17.23 -21.07 -6.58
N TYR A 24 -15.95 -21.32 -6.77
CA TYR A 24 -15.04 -21.63 -5.69
C TYR A 24 -14.62 -20.33 -4.98
N ALA A 25 -15.04 -20.14 -3.74
CA ALA A 25 -14.67 -18.99 -2.92
C ALA A 25 -13.70 -19.42 -1.80
N TYR A 26 -12.58 -18.72 -1.66
CA TYR A 26 -11.51 -19.05 -0.73
C TYR A 26 -11.10 -17.84 0.09
N ASN A 27 -11.00 -18.02 1.42
CA ASN A 27 -10.48 -17.03 2.33
C ASN A 27 -8.96 -17.15 2.37
N ASP A 28 -8.29 -16.21 1.71
CA ASP A 28 -6.84 -16.27 1.50
C ASP A 28 -6.09 -15.38 2.50
N TYR A 29 -5.58 -15.99 3.53
CA TYR A 29 -4.72 -15.36 4.52
C TYR A 29 -3.28 -15.88 4.44
N SER A 30 -2.81 -16.22 3.23
CA SER A 30 -1.46 -16.75 3.01
C SER A 30 -0.36 -15.68 3.04
N TYR A 31 -0.68 -14.42 2.74
CA TYR A 31 0.30 -13.35 2.60
C TYR A 31 1.02 -13.02 3.91
N ARG A 32 2.34 -12.98 3.88
CA ARG A 32 3.22 -12.69 5.04
C ARG A 32 4.02 -11.39 4.88
N GLY A 33 3.56 -10.47 4.00
CA GLY A 33 4.23 -9.19 3.76
C GLY A 33 5.30 -9.20 2.69
N ARG A 34 5.62 -10.38 2.14
CA ARG A 34 6.57 -10.55 1.02
C ARG A 34 6.16 -11.72 0.13
N GLY A 35 6.61 -11.71 -1.11
CA GLY A 35 6.20 -12.68 -2.13
C GLY A 35 4.78 -12.44 -2.65
N ALA A 36 4.15 -13.48 -3.18
CA ALA A 36 2.79 -13.42 -3.69
C ALA A 36 1.78 -13.13 -2.57
N ALA A 37 0.87 -12.21 -2.82
CA ALA A 37 -0.13 -11.76 -1.85
C ALA A 37 -1.42 -12.59 -1.90
N CYS A 38 -1.53 -13.51 -2.83
CA CYS A 38 -2.60 -14.51 -2.86
C CYS A 38 -2.06 -15.85 -3.41
N GLU A 39 -2.75 -16.91 -3.04
CA GLU A 39 -2.45 -18.28 -3.49
C GLU A 39 -2.74 -18.44 -4.97
N ALA A 40 -1.94 -19.25 -5.63
CA ALA A 40 -2.21 -19.61 -7.01
C ALA A 40 -3.53 -20.39 -7.11
N ARG A 41 -4.41 -20.03 -8.05
CA ARG A 41 -5.69 -20.69 -8.28
C ARG A 41 -5.56 -22.20 -8.37
N ALA A 42 -4.56 -22.72 -9.08
CA ALA A 42 -4.31 -24.14 -9.23
C ALA A 42 -3.95 -24.86 -7.92
N ALA A 43 -3.42 -24.12 -6.93
CA ALA A 43 -3.15 -24.67 -5.60
C ALA A 43 -4.40 -24.75 -4.74
N VAL A 44 -5.42 -23.94 -5.02
CA VAL A 44 -6.60 -23.75 -4.18
C VAL A 44 -7.82 -24.49 -4.69
N THR A 45 -8.19 -24.31 -5.96
CA THR A 45 -9.40 -24.93 -6.52
C THR A 45 -9.18 -26.37 -6.95
N SER A 46 -10.20 -27.20 -6.73
CA SER A 46 -10.23 -28.60 -7.21
C SER A 46 -10.75 -28.73 -8.63
N ASP A 47 -11.47 -27.73 -9.16
CA ASP A 47 -12.05 -27.74 -10.52
C ASP A 47 -11.65 -26.47 -11.28
N PRO A 48 -10.76 -26.59 -12.28
CA PRO A 48 -10.28 -25.43 -13.06
C PRO A 48 -11.36 -24.83 -13.97
N ARG A 49 -12.48 -25.48 -14.17
CA ARG A 49 -13.58 -24.98 -15.02
C ARG A 49 -14.50 -24.01 -14.29
N LYS A 50 -14.51 -24.03 -12.96
CA LYS A 50 -15.35 -23.16 -12.15
C LYS A 50 -14.68 -21.82 -11.90
N GLY A 51 -15.49 -20.77 -11.76
CA GLY A 51 -15.01 -19.45 -11.33
C GLY A 51 -14.27 -19.55 -9.99
N TYR A 52 -13.25 -18.72 -9.80
CA TYR A 52 -12.51 -18.61 -8.54
C TYR A 52 -12.59 -17.19 -7.99
N LEU A 53 -12.94 -17.08 -6.73
CA LEU A 53 -13.11 -15.83 -6.00
C LEU A 53 -12.28 -15.87 -4.72
N ILE A 54 -11.48 -14.85 -4.48
CA ILE A 54 -10.85 -14.63 -3.18
C ILE A 54 -11.89 -13.92 -2.31
N SER A 55 -12.56 -14.68 -1.43
CA SER A 55 -13.68 -14.17 -0.64
C SER A 55 -13.27 -13.36 0.58
N GLU A 56 -12.04 -13.54 1.05
CA GLU A 56 -11.46 -12.71 2.11
C GLU A 56 -9.94 -12.67 1.98
N PHE A 57 -9.34 -11.52 2.27
CA PHE A 57 -7.90 -11.33 2.47
C PHE A 57 -7.63 -10.07 3.28
N GLY A 58 -6.44 -9.92 3.85
CA GLY A 58 -5.92 -8.65 4.37
C GLY A 58 -6.07 -8.45 5.87
N GLY A 59 -7.01 -7.63 6.31
CA GLY A 59 -7.07 -6.99 7.64
C GLY A 59 -6.74 -7.83 8.88
N GLN A 60 -7.18 -9.08 8.94
CA GLN A 60 -6.87 -9.98 10.05
C GLN A 60 -5.35 -10.22 10.22
N GLN A 61 -4.58 -10.13 9.14
CA GLN A 61 -3.14 -10.40 9.16
C GLN A 61 -2.32 -9.23 9.72
N LEU A 62 -2.90 -8.04 9.75
CA LEU A 62 -2.30 -6.84 10.32
C LEU A 62 -3.40 -5.92 10.85
N PRO A 63 -3.97 -6.22 12.03
CA PRO A 63 -4.92 -5.34 12.69
C PRO A 63 -4.32 -3.96 12.85
N THR A 64 -5.06 -2.92 12.46
CA THR A 64 -4.53 -1.55 12.42
C THR A 64 -5.56 -0.57 12.96
N LYS A 65 -5.18 0.18 13.99
CA LYS A 65 -5.99 1.23 14.60
C LYS A 65 -5.82 2.55 13.83
N PRO A 66 -6.81 3.46 13.86
CA PRO A 66 -6.67 4.78 13.23
C PRO A 66 -5.50 5.60 13.77
N PHE A 67 -5.10 5.37 15.02
CA PHE A 67 -4.06 6.09 15.75
C PHE A 67 -2.73 5.33 15.86
N ASP A 68 -2.58 4.19 15.20
CA ASP A 68 -1.27 3.53 15.05
C ASP A 68 -0.32 4.45 14.27
N ASP A 69 0.99 4.24 14.44
CA ASP A 69 2.00 5.02 13.75
C ASP A 69 1.85 4.96 12.23
N GLU A 70 2.43 5.95 11.53
CA GLU A 70 2.29 6.08 10.08
C GLU A 70 2.83 4.86 9.34
N THR A 71 3.92 4.27 9.81
CA THR A 71 4.54 3.08 9.19
C THR A 71 3.60 1.88 9.28
N HIS A 72 2.99 1.64 10.46
CA HIS A 72 2.06 0.53 10.63
C HIS A 72 0.82 0.68 9.74
N ARG A 73 0.25 1.90 9.68
CA ARG A 73 -0.90 2.21 8.81
C ARG A 73 -0.56 2.06 7.33
N LEU A 74 0.65 2.49 6.92
CA LEU A 74 1.14 2.32 5.55
C LEU A 74 1.31 0.84 5.19
N VAL A 75 1.91 0.03 6.07
CA VAL A 75 2.10 -1.40 5.83
C VAL A 75 0.77 -2.11 5.63
N GLN A 76 -0.28 -1.77 6.39
CA GLN A 76 -1.62 -2.30 6.15
C GLN A 76 -2.13 -1.92 4.76
N ALA A 77 -2.05 -0.65 4.38
CA ALA A 77 -2.51 -0.17 3.07
C ALA A 77 -1.77 -0.87 1.92
N LEU A 78 -0.45 -1.00 2.01
CA LEU A 78 0.34 -1.69 0.99
C LEU A 78 0.05 -3.20 0.94
N ARG A 79 -0.33 -3.84 2.05
CA ARG A 79 -0.79 -5.23 2.04
C ARG A 79 -2.11 -5.39 1.29
N TYR A 80 -3.06 -4.47 1.48
CA TYR A 80 -4.28 -4.46 0.69
C TYR A 80 -4.00 -4.21 -0.79
N ALA A 81 -3.13 -3.25 -1.12
CA ALA A 81 -2.70 -3.01 -2.49
C ALA A 81 -2.08 -4.26 -3.13
N ALA A 82 -1.23 -4.99 -2.39
CA ALA A 82 -0.62 -6.23 -2.87
C ALA A 82 -1.66 -7.32 -3.16
N GLY A 83 -2.63 -7.52 -2.27
CA GLY A 83 -3.71 -8.49 -2.48
C GLY A 83 -4.58 -8.15 -3.70
N ILE A 84 -4.94 -6.88 -3.86
CA ILE A 84 -5.69 -6.40 -5.04
C ILE A 84 -4.86 -6.61 -6.31
N ASN A 85 -3.60 -6.16 -6.33
CA ASN A 85 -2.70 -6.30 -7.48
C ASN A 85 -2.58 -7.75 -7.92
N ASP A 86 -2.25 -8.65 -6.98
CA ASP A 86 -1.96 -10.04 -7.31
C ASP A 86 -3.24 -10.79 -7.70
N SER A 87 -4.40 -10.42 -7.16
CA SER A 87 -5.69 -10.96 -7.59
C SER A 87 -6.04 -10.56 -9.02
N ILE A 88 -5.72 -9.34 -9.44
CA ILE A 88 -5.92 -8.85 -10.81
C ILE A 88 -4.91 -9.50 -11.76
N ALA A 89 -3.65 -9.59 -11.37
CA ALA A 89 -2.58 -10.16 -12.18
C ALA A 89 -2.77 -11.66 -12.43
N GLN A 90 -3.47 -12.37 -11.54
CA GLN A 90 -3.62 -13.81 -11.65
C GLN A 90 -4.75 -14.21 -12.59
N GLN A 91 -4.41 -14.97 -13.63
CA GLN A 91 -5.39 -15.48 -14.57
C GLN A 91 -6.41 -16.41 -13.90
N GLY A 92 -7.69 -16.21 -14.20
CA GLY A 92 -8.78 -17.05 -13.72
C GLY A 92 -9.29 -16.71 -12.33
N VAL A 93 -8.83 -15.63 -11.72
CA VAL A 93 -9.45 -15.02 -10.54
C VAL A 93 -10.57 -14.09 -11.02
N ALA A 94 -11.79 -14.30 -10.53
CA ALA A 94 -12.95 -13.48 -10.90
C ALA A 94 -13.02 -12.17 -10.11
N GLY A 95 -12.37 -12.11 -8.95
CA GLY A 95 -12.32 -10.94 -8.08
C GLY A 95 -11.84 -11.29 -6.68
N SER A 96 -11.69 -10.25 -5.86
CA SER A 96 -11.25 -10.38 -4.47
C SER A 96 -11.99 -9.41 -3.56
N PHE A 97 -12.23 -9.83 -2.31
CA PHE A 97 -12.81 -9.02 -1.25
C PHE A 97 -11.86 -8.96 -0.06
N GLY A 98 -11.58 -7.74 0.40
CA GLY A 98 -10.81 -7.56 1.64
C GLY A 98 -11.67 -7.82 2.88
N TRP A 99 -11.09 -8.46 3.87
CA TRP A 99 -11.69 -8.56 5.20
C TRP A 99 -11.07 -7.50 6.11
N CYS A 100 -11.82 -6.42 6.50
CA CYS A 100 -13.19 -6.19 6.07
C CYS A 100 -13.44 -4.69 5.84
N MET A 101 -14.70 -4.31 5.60
CA MET A 101 -15.05 -2.92 5.34
C MET A 101 -14.83 -2.02 6.56
N ALA A 102 -15.25 -2.47 7.76
CA ALA A 102 -15.14 -1.67 8.97
C ALA A 102 -14.75 -2.51 10.19
N ASP A 103 -14.11 -1.87 11.15
CA ASP A 103 -13.87 -2.45 12.46
C ASP A 103 -15.19 -2.85 13.13
N TYR A 104 -15.16 -3.87 13.97
CA TYR A 104 -16.36 -4.42 14.59
C TYR A 104 -16.10 -4.96 15.99
N ASN A 105 -17.15 -4.96 16.80
CA ASN A 105 -17.11 -5.56 18.12
C ASN A 105 -16.96 -7.08 18.06
N THR A 106 -16.22 -7.63 19.00
CA THR A 106 -16.00 -9.06 19.14
C THR A 106 -15.98 -9.48 20.61
N HIS A 107 -15.85 -10.78 20.88
CA HIS A 107 -15.68 -11.27 22.24
C HIS A 107 -14.23 -11.08 22.74
N ARG A 108 -14.02 -11.19 24.04
CA ARG A 108 -12.74 -10.89 24.71
C ARG A 108 -11.54 -11.72 24.25
N GLU A 109 -11.78 -12.89 23.72
CA GLU A 109 -10.75 -13.85 23.32
C GLU A 109 -10.33 -13.69 21.84
N PHE A 110 -10.97 -12.74 21.15
CA PHE A 110 -10.68 -12.46 19.75
C PHE A 110 -10.46 -10.95 19.54
N GLY A 111 -9.48 -10.61 18.73
CA GLY A 111 -9.11 -9.21 18.50
C GLY A 111 -7.97 -8.75 19.40
N SER A 112 -7.94 -7.47 19.72
CA SER A 112 -6.82 -6.80 20.42
C SER A 112 -6.95 -6.81 21.95
N GLY A 113 -7.90 -7.56 22.50
CA GLY A 113 -8.17 -7.58 23.95
C GLY A 113 -9.16 -6.50 24.43
N ASP A 114 -9.40 -5.47 23.64
CA ASP A 114 -10.38 -4.41 23.88
C ASP A 114 -11.76 -4.71 23.27
N ARG A 115 -11.98 -5.95 22.86
CA ARG A 115 -13.20 -6.48 22.22
C ARG A 115 -13.53 -5.83 20.89
N ILE A 116 -12.53 -5.33 20.18
CA ILE A 116 -12.64 -4.76 18.84
C ILE A 116 -11.69 -5.50 17.90
N CYS A 117 -12.20 -5.91 16.76
CA CYS A 117 -11.39 -6.34 15.63
C CYS A 117 -11.05 -5.14 14.76
N TYR A 118 -9.80 -4.72 14.76
CA TYR A 118 -9.28 -3.61 13.92
C TYR A 118 -8.90 -4.08 12.52
N HIS A 119 -9.75 -4.89 11.90
CA HIS A 119 -9.52 -5.50 10.60
C HIS A 119 -10.02 -4.64 9.44
N GLY A 120 -10.86 -3.63 9.75
CA GLY A 120 -11.51 -2.81 8.75
C GLY A 120 -10.58 -1.87 8.01
N VAL A 121 -10.95 -1.52 6.78
CA VAL A 121 -10.40 -0.37 6.06
C VAL A 121 -11.01 0.95 6.55
N MET A 122 -12.09 0.86 7.34
CA MET A 122 -12.72 1.96 8.09
C MET A 122 -12.74 1.61 9.57
N ASP A 123 -12.84 2.61 10.43
CA ASP A 123 -13.07 2.41 11.86
C ASP A 123 -14.53 1.98 12.16
N MET A 124 -14.86 1.79 13.43
CA MET A 124 -16.21 1.42 13.86
C MET A 124 -17.29 2.45 13.53
N PHE A 125 -16.89 3.71 13.38
CA PHE A 125 -17.78 4.84 13.05
C PHE A 125 -17.83 5.12 11.56
N ARG A 126 -17.17 4.31 10.73
CA ARG A 126 -17.05 4.43 9.28
C ARG A 126 -16.13 5.56 8.81
N ASN A 127 -15.27 6.09 9.69
CA ASN A 127 -14.20 6.96 9.25
C ASN A 127 -13.17 6.13 8.46
N PRO A 128 -12.73 6.60 7.28
CA PRO A 128 -11.75 5.87 6.48
C PRO A 128 -10.40 5.85 7.18
N LYS A 129 -9.75 4.69 7.15
CA LYS A 129 -8.32 4.53 7.43
C LYS A 129 -7.54 4.68 6.12
N LEU A 130 -6.22 4.78 6.19
CA LEU A 130 -5.36 4.89 5.01
C LEU A 130 -5.65 3.77 3.98
N SER A 131 -5.92 2.56 4.44
CA SER A 131 -6.24 1.41 3.59
C SER A 131 -7.56 1.55 2.81
N ALA A 132 -8.48 2.43 3.21
CA ALA A 132 -9.69 2.71 2.43
C ALA A 132 -9.35 3.42 1.11
N ALA A 133 -8.33 4.26 1.11
CA ALA A 133 -7.88 4.96 -0.08
C ALA A 133 -7.34 4.03 -1.17
N VAL A 134 -6.82 2.85 -0.78
CA VAL A 134 -6.40 1.82 -1.75
C VAL A 134 -7.55 1.40 -2.65
N TYR A 135 -8.74 1.22 -2.09
CA TYR A 135 -9.94 0.88 -2.85
C TYR A 135 -10.52 2.09 -3.59
N ALA A 136 -10.63 3.22 -2.90
CA ALA A 136 -11.19 4.44 -3.45
C ALA A 136 -10.43 4.92 -4.69
N SER A 137 -9.10 4.81 -4.68
CA SER A 137 -8.23 5.21 -5.79
C SER A 137 -8.35 4.31 -7.03
N GLN A 138 -8.99 3.12 -6.94
CA GLN A 138 -9.13 2.25 -8.12
C GLN A 138 -10.29 2.68 -9.04
N LYS A 139 -11.12 3.61 -8.61
CA LYS A 139 -12.20 4.14 -9.46
C LYS A 139 -11.63 5.10 -10.51
N THR A 140 -11.99 4.91 -11.77
CA THR A 140 -11.69 5.90 -12.83
C THR A 140 -12.44 7.20 -12.55
N PRO A 141 -11.75 8.35 -12.43
CA PRO A 141 -12.40 9.62 -12.18
C PRO A 141 -13.21 10.07 -13.40
N ARG A 142 -14.40 10.63 -13.18
CA ARG A 142 -15.25 11.20 -14.22
C ARG A 142 -15.24 12.73 -14.19
N SER A 143 -14.79 13.29 -13.08
CA SER A 143 -14.70 14.73 -12.84
C SER A 143 -13.56 15.01 -11.85
N PRO A 144 -13.09 16.27 -11.74
CA PRO A 144 -12.08 16.65 -10.75
C PRO A 144 -12.47 16.33 -9.30
N SER A 145 -13.78 16.33 -8.98
CA SER A 145 -14.28 15.96 -7.65
C SER A 145 -14.19 14.47 -7.34
N ASP A 146 -13.97 13.63 -8.34
CA ASP A 146 -13.76 12.19 -8.17
C ASP A 146 -12.28 11.84 -7.85
N ILE A 147 -11.39 12.83 -7.89
CA ILE A 147 -9.97 12.60 -7.61
C ILE A 147 -9.80 12.27 -6.12
N VAL A 148 -9.21 11.13 -5.87
CA VAL A 148 -8.73 10.71 -4.57
C VAL A 148 -7.28 11.15 -4.41
N LEU A 149 -6.94 11.74 -3.29
CA LEU A 149 -5.56 12.09 -2.93
C LEU A 149 -5.39 11.81 -1.45
N GLU A 150 -4.80 10.68 -1.13
CA GLU A 150 -4.51 10.29 0.25
C GLU A 150 -3.01 10.01 0.41
N VAL A 151 -2.39 10.74 1.31
CA VAL A 151 -0.94 10.68 1.56
C VAL A 151 -0.68 9.88 2.83
N SER A 152 0.24 8.94 2.80
CA SER A 152 0.51 8.04 3.92
C SER A 152 1.20 8.71 5.12
N SER A 153 1.76 9.90 4.92
CA SER A 153 2.51 10.65 5.95
C SER A 153 2.04 12.08 6.01
N GLY A 154 1.92 12.64 7.21
CA GLY A 154 1.73 14.07 7.42
C GLY A 154 2.96 14.91 7.08
N MET A 155 4.09 14.27 6.72
CA MET A 155 5.38 14.93 6.44
C MET A 155 5.82 15.89 7.55
N ALA A 156 5.24 15.75 8.73
CA ALA A 156 5.58 16.57 9.89
C ALA A 156 6.96 16.19 10.41
N LEU A 157 7.80 17.19 10.62
CA LEU A 157 9.03 17.06 11.37
C LEU A 157 8.75 17.56 12.80
N GLY A 158 9.06 16.76 13.82
CA GLY A 158 8.82 17.14 15.20
C GLY A 158 8.82 15.96 16.15
N ASP A 159 8.24 16.13 17.32
CA ASP A 159 8.20 15.16 18.42
C ASP A 159 7.25 13.97 18.12
N LEU A 160 7.48 13.30 17.00
CA LEU A 160 6.76 12.07 16.66
C LEU A 160 7.50 10.87 17.23
N PRO A 161 6.79 9.88 17.79
CA PRO A 161 7.40 8.62 18.18
C PRO A 161 8.09 7.99 16.97
N GLY A 162 9.40 7.72 17.07
CA GLY A 162 10.18 7.17 15.99
C GLY A 162 10.88 8.17 15.07
N GLY A 163 10.69 9.49 15.26
CA GLY A 163 11.52 10.54 14.67
C GLY A 163 11.22 10.85 13.21
N VAL A 164 12.00 10.34 12.29
CA VAL A 164 11.92 10.72 10.87
C VAL A 164 10.84 9.90 10.14
N PRO A 165 9.94 10.57 9.40
CA PRO A 165 9.03 9.83 8.51
C PRO A 165 9.81 8.95 7.54
N THR A 166 9.43 7.70 7.43
CA THR A 166 10.04 6.74 6.51
C THR A 166 9.47 6.88 5.08
N ALA A 167 9.17 5.80 4.41
CA ALA A 167 8.58 5.83 3.07
C ALA A 167 7.27 6.63 3.06
N CYS A 168 7.06 7.43 2.00
CA CYS A 168 5.84 8.17 1.77
C CYS A 168 5.17 7.69 0.48
N TRP A 169 3.91 7.32 0.58
CA TRP A 169 3.12 6.82 -0.53
C TRP A 169 1.85 7.64 -0.70
N VAL A 170 1.41 7.77 -1.95
CA VAL A 170 0.17 8.46 -2.30
C VAL A 170 -0.77 7.47 -2.98
N PHE A 171 -1.96 7.30 -2.43
CA PHE A 171 -3.05 6.54 -3.00
C PHE A 171 -3.95 7.50 -3.76
N THR A 172 -3.91 7.44 -5.09
CA THR A 172 -4.60 8.38 -5.96
C THR A 172 -5.03 7.72 -7.27
N ASN A 173 -6.07 8.26 -7.88
CA ASN A 173 -6.51 7.96 -9.24
C ASN A 173 -6.17 9.10 -10.21
N ALA A 174 -5.33 10.05 -9.80
CA ALA A 174 -4.74 11.04 -10.70
C ALA A 174 -3.59 10.42 -11.53
N GLU A 175 -3.26 11.05 -12.64
CA GLU A 175 -2.16 10.61 -13.52
C GLU A 175 -0.78 10.89 -12.92
N SER A 176 -0.66 11.97 -12.14
CA SER A 176 0.57 12.36 -11.48
C SER A 176 0.31 13.11 -10.18
N VAL A 177 1.35 13.21 -9.35
CA VAL A 177 1.36 14.00 -8.10
C VAL A 177 2.56 14.93 -8.13
N ARG A 178 2.35 16.20 -7.80
CA ARG A 178 3.43 17.19 -7.66
C ARG A 178 3.66 17.50 -6.20
N LEU A 179 4.92 17.45 -5.80
CA LEU A 179 5.36 17.79 -4.46
C LEU A 179 5.91 19.21 -4.43
N TYR A 180 5.50 19.98 -3.43
CA TYR A 180 6.01 21.32 -3.17
C TYR A 180 6.43 21.44 -1.71
N ARG A 181 7.45 22.28 -1.44
CA ARG A 181 7.82 22.75 -0.11
C ARG A 181 7.52 24.25 -0.04
N GLY A 182 6.40 24.59 0.57
CA GLY A 182 5.86 25.94 0.45
C GLY A 182 5.51 26.25 -1.00
N ASN A 183 6.19 27.21 -1.60
CA ASN A 183 6.01 27.58 -3.01
C ASN A 183 7.06 26.95 -3.95
N ASP A 184 8.00 26.19 -3.42
CA ASP A 184 9.05 25.58 -4.22
C ASP A 184 8.60 24.23 -4.73
N TYR A 185 8.62 24.08 -6.05
CA TYR A 185 8.42 22.80 -6.71
C TYR A 185 9.61 21.88 -6.41
N ILE A 186 9.32 20.66 -6.00
CA ILE A 186 10.31 19.62 -5.72
C ILE A 186 10.41 18.65 -6.90
N ALA A 187 9.34 17.91 -7.14
CA ALA A 187 9.30 16.90 -8.19
C ALA A 187 7.87 16.54 -8.57
N GLU A 188 7.70 15.89 -9.72
CA GLU A 188 6.47 15.24 -10.14
C GLU A 188 6.67 13.73 -10.17
N PHE A 189 5.69 13.00 -9.64
CA PHE A 189 5.72 11.55 -9.51
C PHE A 189 4.55 10.95 -10.28
N THR A 190 4.81 9.84 -10.95
CA THR A 190 3.81 9.05 -11.67
C THR A 190 3.76 7.63 -11.14
N PRO A 191 2.62 6.90 -11.34
CA PRO A 191 2.55 5.50 -10.95
C PRO A 191 3.60 4.66 -11.66
N ASP A 192 4.27 3.78 -10.92
CA ASP A 192 5.17 2.78 -11.52
C ASP A 192 4.32 1.66 -12.16
N ARG A 193 4.18 1.73 -13.49
CA ARG A 193 3.44 0.78 -14.31
C ARG A 193 4.18 -0.54 -14.57
N HIS A 194 5.43 -0.66 -14.11
CA HIS A 194 6.28 -1.85 -14.27
C HIS A 194 6.70 -2.45 -12.93
N GLY A 195 6.37 -1.77 -11.82
CA GLY A 195 6.72 -2.18 -10.47
C GLY A 195 5.73 -3.15 -9.85
N ARG A 196 5.80 -3.23 -8.53
CA ARG A 196 5.05 -4.19 -7.74
C ARG A 196 3.52 -4.13 -7.91
N PHE A 197 2.98 -2.95 -8.19
CA PHE A 197 1.53 -2.72 -8.25
C PHE A 197 1.02 -2.52 -9.68
N ALA A 198 1.77 -2.96 -10.68
CA ALA A 198 1.54 -2.69 -12.10
C ALA A 198 0.20 -3.22 -12.63
N ALA A 199 -0.40 -4.24 -12.01
CA ALA A 199 -1.69 -4.79 -12.41
C ALA A 199 -2.90 -3.96 -11.92
N MET A 200 -2.69 -3.07 -10.94
CA MET A 200 -3.75 -2.18 -10.46
C MET A 200 -4.13 -1.14 -11.52
N THR A 201 -5.39 -0.73 -11.55
CA THR A 201 -5.85 0.35 -12.44
C THR A 201 -5.09 1.65 -12.13
N HIS A 202 -4.96 1.96 -10.85
CA HIS A 202 -4.22 3.11 -10.34
C HIS A 202 -3.22 2.63 -9.28
N PRO A 203 -1.99 2.27 -9.69
CA PRO A 203 -0.93 1.90 -8.74
C PRO A 203 -0.63 3.05 -7.77
N PRO A 204 -0.41 2.76 -6.49
CA PRO A 204 0.03 3.79 -5.55
C PRO A 204 1.38 4.37 -5.97
N ILE A 205 1.58 5.66 -5.70
CA ILE A 205 2.77 6.43 -6.08
C ILE A 205 3.70 6.57 -4.88
N GLU A 206 4.94 6.14 -5.01
CA GLU A 206 5.96 6.38 -4.01
C GLU A 206 6.59 7.76 -4.19
N ILE A 207 6.64 8.56 -3.13
CA ILE A 207 7.40 9.81 -3.09
C ILE A 207 8.81 9.48 -2.61
N ASN A 208 9.76 9.51 -3.52
CA ASN A 208 11.13 9.11 -3.27
C ASN A 208 12.16 10.25 -3.40
N ASP A 209 11.70 11.46 -3.74
CA ASP A 209 12.51 12.68 -3.73
C ASP A 209 11.78 13.80 -2.97
N PHE A 210 12.43 14.32 -1.92
CA PHE A 210 11.94 15.43 -1.09
C PHE A 210 12.82 16.66 -1.18
N VAL A 211 13.84 16.61 -2.00
CA VAL A 211 14.89 17.63 -2.08
C VAL A 211 14.82 18.38 -3.41
N GLY A 212 14.65 17.67 -4.53
CA GLY A 212 14.65 18.26 -5.86
C GLY A 212 15.87 19.14 -6.09
N SER A 213 15.65 20.35 -6.59
CA SER A 213 16.70 21.37 -6.84
C SER A 213 16.93 22.34 -5.65
N LEU A 214 16.42 22.06 -4.45
CA LEU A 214 16.53 23.00 -3.33
C LEU A 214 17.98 23.25 -2.90
N LEU A 215 18.86 22.26 -3.01
CA LEU A 215 20.28 22.42 -2.66
C LEU A 215 21.02 23.35 -3.61
N GLU A 216 20.72 23.29 -4.90
CA GLU A 216 21.25 24.23 -5.89
C GLU A 216 20.74 25.65 -5.61
N LYS A 217 19.42 25.76 -5.36
CA LYS A 217 18.74 27.03 -5.17
C LYS A 217 19.12 27.76 -3.88
N TYR A 218 19.21 27.07 -2.75
CA TYR A 218 19.36 27.67 -1.43
C TYR A 218 20.76 27.55 -0.84
N GLU A 219 21.49 26.46 -1.19
CA GLU A 219 22.83 26.19 -0.69
C GLU A 219 23.92 26.54 -1.73
N GLY A 220 23.53 26.92 -2.95
CA GLY A 220 24.47 27.26 -4.02
C GLY A 220 25.36 26.11 -4.46
N MET A 221 24.93 24.87 -4.23
CA MET A 221 25.70 23.68 -4.62
C MET A 221 25.72 23.54 -6.14
N ASP A 222 26.85 23.07 -6.68
CA ASP A 222 26.88 22.63 -8.08
C ASP A 222 25.94 21.44 -8.32
N PRO A 223 25.42 21.25 -9.54
CA PRO A 223 24.41 20.21 -9.84
C PRO A 223 24.84 18.80 -9.46
N ALA A 224 26.13 18.43 -9.62
CA ALA A 224 26.60 17.08 -9.32
C ALA A 224 26.63 16.81 -7.80
N SER A 225 27.17 17.76 -7.03
CA SER A 225 27.18 17.71 -5.57
C SER A 225 25.75 17.76 -5.00
N ALA A 226 24.89 18.61 -5.56
CA ALA A 226 23.48 18.71 -5.16
C ALA A 226 22.73 17.37 -5.38
N GLN A 227 22.87 16.77 -6.54
CA GLN A 227 22.27 15.47 -6.85
C GLN A 227 22.76 14.35 -5.92
N MET A 228 24.07 14.30 -5.66
CA MET A 228 24.65 13.33 -4.76
C MET A 228 24.14 13.51 -3.32
N THR A 229 24.10 14.74 -2.83
CA THR A 229 23.59 15.08 -1.50
C THR A 229 22.10 14.79 -1.39
N ALA A 230 21.29 15.14 -2.39
CA ALA A 230 19.87 14.82 -2.44
C ALA A 230 19.61 13.31 -2.34
N ALA A 231 20.39 12.50 -3.06
CA ALA A 231 20.28 11.04 -2.99
C ALA A 231 20.55 10.49 -1.58
N ILE A 232 21.54 11.06 -0.87
CA ILE A 232 21.86 10.70 0.52
C ILE A 232 20.71 11.09 1.46
N LEU A 233 20.20 12.31 1.35
CA LEU A 233 19.11 12.81 2.19
C LEU A 233 17.82 12.01 1.99
N ASN A 234 17.50 11.67 0.75
CA ASN A 234 16.33 10.85 0.43
C ASN A 234 16.48 9.41 0.95
N GLU A 235 17.68 8.84 0.91
CA GLU A 235 17.97 7.54 1.53
C GLU A 235 17.82 7.59 3.05
N MET A 236 18.41 8.60 3.72
CA MET A 236 18.28 8.77 5.16
C MET A 236 16.82 8.86 5.60
N ARG A 237 16.00 9.58 4.84
CA ARG A 237 14.57 9.71 5.11
C ARG A 237 13.83 8.37 4.94
N ARG A 238 14.11 7.64 3.86
CA ARG A 238 13.45 6.37 3.56
C ARG A 238 13.80 5.29 4.57
N ASP A 239 15.06 5.22 4.97
CA ASP A 239 15.63 4.10 5.73
C ASP A 239 15.92 4.48 7.20
N ALA A 240 15.15 5.45 7.74
CA ALA A 240 15.20 5.87 9.15
C ALA A 240 16.64 6.24 9.61
N MET A 241 17.35 7.03 8.82
CA MET A 241 18.73 7.50 9.06
C MET A 241 19.82 6.42 8.84
N GLU A 242 19.46 5.22 8.43
CA GLU A 242 20.47 4.23 8.02
C GLU A 242 21.01 4.57 6.62
N LEU A 243 22.30 4.43 6.45
CA LEU A 243 22.98 4.70 5.18
C LEU A 243 23.62 3.44 4.61
N SER A 244 23.41 3.22 3.32
CA SER A 244 24.10 2.19 2.57
C SER A 244 25.61 2.44 2.49
N PRO A 245 26.43 1.41 2.21
CA PRO A 245 27.86 1.59 1.95
C PRO A 245 28.16 2.57 0.84
N LEU A 246 27.29 2.63 -0.19
CA LEU A 246 27.43 3.56 -1.31
C LEU A 246 27.22 5.03 -0.85
N SER A 247 26.22 5.30 -0.05
CA SER A 247 25.99 6.65 0.47
C SER A 247 27.06 7.09 1.46
N LYS A 248 27.59 6.18 2.26
CA LYS A 248 28.77 6.46 3.09
C LYS A 248 30.02 6.84 2.25
N ALA A 249 30.26 6.14 1.13
CA ALA A 249 31.32 6.50 0.19
C ALA A 249 31.08 7.85 -0.47
N ARG A 250 29.84 8.17 -0.85
CA ARG A 250 29.45 9.47 -1.41
C ARG A 250 29.71 10.64 -0.45
N ILE A 251 29.41 10.47 0.83
CA ILE A 251 29.71 11.48 1.87
C ILE A 251 31.23 11.74 1.93
N LEU A 252 32.04 10.71 1.88
CA LEU A 252 33.49 10.87 1.89
C LEU A 252 33.99 11.63 0.66
N SER A 253 33.44 11.36 -0.54
CA SER A 253 33.84 12.07 -1.76
C SER A 253 33.42 13.56 -1.73
N LEU A 254 32.23 13.89 -1.22
CA LEU A 254 31.78 15.26 -1.03
C LEU A 254 32.68 16.03 -0.05
N ARG A 255 33.10 15.39 1.03
CA ARG A 255 34.00 15.99 2.03
C ARG A 255 35.37 16.31 1.48
N LEU A 256 35.87 15.47 0.56
CA LEU A 256 37.13 15.72 -0.10
C LEU A 256 37.06 16.90 -1.08
N SER A 257 35.94 17.03 -1.81
CA SER A 257 35.72 18.15 -2.75
C SER A 257 35.45 19.49 -2.07
N TRP A 258 35.05 19.54 -0.80
CA TRP A 258 34.85 20.78 -0.03
C TRP A 258 36.12 21.30 0.66
N ASN A 259 37.18 20.51 0.70
CA ASN A 259 38.46 20.88 1.27
C ASN A 259 39.49 21.33 0.20
N GLU A 260 39.09 21.37 -1.07
CA GLU A 260 39.81 21.95 -2.19
C GLU A 260 39.26 23.35 -2.54
#